data_eb4e9d5a3c447c1aaf6d0535fc04adf8
#
_entry.id   eb4e9d5a3c447c1aaf6d0535fc04adf8
#
_cell.length_a   1.000
_cell.length_b   1.000
_cell.length_c   1.000
_cell.angle_alpha   90.00
_cell.angle_beta   90.00
_cell.angle_gamma   90.00
#
_symmetry.space_group_name_H-M   'P 1'
#
loop_
_entity.id
_entity.type
_entity.pdbx_description
1 polymer ?
#
loop_
_entity_poly.entity_id
_entity_poly.type
_entity_poly.pdbx_seq_one_letter_code
_entity_poly.pdbx_strand_id
1 'polypeptide(L)'
;MVALVRCVTGAGVMRSLRTGIADAKPRPQVLRTGASVRPVPELVLDTILAGDCVAALKSLPDASIDLVFADPPYNLQLGGGLLRPDQSVVDACDDAWDQFDSFAAYDAFTRDWLGECRRVMKPDATLWVIGSYHNIFRVGAILQDLGFWILNDIVWRKANPMPNFRGRRFTNAHETMIWAGRGPETKKYTFHYEALKAGNEDCQARSDWFLPLCTGSERLKDEGGNKAHPTQKPEALLQKILLASSNPGDVVLDPFFGTGTTGAVAKQLNRRFIGVEREAAYRKVAEARIRAVIPLDPALLNQPVAKREEPRVAFASLIEAGLIRPGAVLTDTKRRHTATVRPDGQIIGNAIVGSIHKIGALVQGLPACNGWTFWHIETNGALQPIDTLRAEIRKRMAAG
;
A
#
# COMPACT_ATOMS: atom_id res chain seq x y z
N MET A 1 32.82 -27.83 -21.13
CA MET A 1 34.16 -27.40 -21.56
C MET A 1 34.42 -26.09 -20.84
N VAL A 2 34.88 -26.12 -19.65
CA VAL A 2 36.24 -26.15 -19.08
C VAL A 2 37.16 -25.09 -19.65
N ALA A 3 37.49 -24.10 -18.85
CA ALA A 3 38.85 -23.70 -18.56
C ALA A 3 38.90 -22.72 -17.35
N LEU A 4 39.34 -23.27 -16.22
CA LEU A 4 39.96 -22.53 -15.12
C LEU A 4 41.35 -22.08 -15.57
N VAL A 5 41.82 -20.87 -15.14
CA VAL A 5 43.24 -20.58 -14.98
C VAL A 5 43.47 -19.95 -13.61
N ARG A 6 44.16 -20.70 -12.77
CA ARG A 6 44.92 -20.23 -11.57
C ARG A 6 46.30 -19.79 -11.96
N CYS A 7 46.84 -18.78 -11.27
CA CYS A 7 48.28 -18.63 -10.92
C CYS A 7 48.34 -17.63 -9.76
N VAL A 8 48.79 -17.89 -8.64
CA VAL A 8 49.86 -18.39 -7.81
C VAL A 8 51.12 -17.50 -7.82
N THR A 9 51.37 -16.92 -6.63
CA THR A 9 52.57 -16.65 -5.82
C THR A 9 53.64 -15.71 -6.29
N GLY A 10 54.17 -14.93 -5.30
CA GLY A 10 55.54 -14.50 -5.23
C GLY A 10 55.82 -13.36 -4.22
N ALA A 11 56.38 -13.72 -3.10
CA ALA A 11 56.82 -12.87 -1.99
C ALA A 11 58.08 -12.03 -2.35
N GLY A 12 58.30 -10.94 -1.62
CA GLY A 12 59.58 -10.22 -1.65
C GLY A 12 59.62 -9.01 -0.71
N VAL A 13 60.12 -9.23 0.48
CA VAL A 13 60.46 -8.21 1.49
C VAL A 13 61.71 -7.43 1.06
N MET A 14 61.70 -6.07 1.19
CA MET A 14 62.92 -5.34 1.61
C MET A 14 62.57 -4.00 2.28
N ARG A 15 63.00 -3.85 3.52
CA ARG A 15 63.10 -2.59 4.28
C ARG A 15 64.23 -1.75 3.75
N SER A 16 64.03 -0.44 3.62
CA SER A 16 65.09 0.56 3.66
C SER A 16 64.61 1.80 4.42
N LEU A 17 65.22 2.02 5.55
CA LEU A 17 65.15 3.27 6.32
C LEU A 17 65.98 4.35 5.58
N ARG A 18 65.40 5.51 5.30
CA ARG A 18 66.16 6.77 5.13
C ARG A 18 65.36 7.94 5.73
N THR A 19 65.94 8.49 6.75
CA THR A 19 65.68 9.82 7.33
C THR A 19 65.95 10.92 6.30
N GLY A 20 64.98 11.83 6.16
CA GLY A 20 65.14 13.05 5.35
C GLY A 20 64.12 14.10 5.78
N ILE A 21 64.61 15.10 6.50
CA ILE A 21 63.90 16.34 6.81
C ILE A 21 63.63 17.05 5.47
N ALA A 22 62.40 17.38 5.16
CA ALA A 22 62.08 18.21 4.01
C ALA A 22 60.93 19.16 4.34
N ASP A 23 61.19 20.41 4.07
CA ASP A 23 60.41 21.62 4.17
C ASP A 23 58.91 21.49 3.94
N ALA A 24 58.16 22.01 4.90
CA ALA A 24 56.73 22.20 4.80
C ALA A 24 56.41 23.39 3.88
N LYS A 25 55.97 23.10 2.65
CA LYS A 25 55.31 24.11 1.79
C LYS A 25 53.91 24.41 2.36
N PRO A 26 53.47 25.69 2.41
CA PRO A 26 52.13 26.02 2.89
C PRO A 26 51.09 25.45 1.94
N ARG A 27 50.07 24.73 2.52
CA ARG A 27 48.90 24.25 1.79
C ARG A 27 48.08 25.45 1.33
N PRO A 28 47.59 25.47 0.08
CA PRO A 28 46.66 26.50 -0.35
C PRO A 28 45.38 26.39 0.47
N GLN A 29 44.97 27.48 1.11
CA GLN A 29 43.66 27.65 1.71
C GLN A 29 42.62 27.59 0.57
N VAL A 30 41.86 26.49 0.50
CA VAL A 30 40.65 26.42 -0.32
C VAL A 30 39.62 27.34 0.34
N LEU A 31 39.45 28.52 -0.24
CA LEU A 31 38.28 29.35 0.04
C LEU A 31 37.03 28.52 -0.20
N ARG A 32 36.40 28.10 0.86
CA ARG A 32 35.02 27.57 0.80
C ARG A 32 34.11 28.71 0.35
N THR A 33 33.87 28.77 -0.96
CA THR A 33 32.75 29.56 -1.47
C THR A 33 31.50 28.97 -0.85
N GLY A 34 30.87 29.75 0.03
CA GLY A 34 29.60 29.41 0.65
C GLY A 34 28.61 29.14 -0.47
N ALA A 35 28.31 27.87 -0.70
CA ALA A 35 27.15 27.51 -1.48
C ALA A 35 25.96 28.13 -0.76
N SER A 36 25.28 29.07 -1.39
CA SER A 36 24.02 29.60 -0.89
C SER A 36 23.05 28.42 -0.77
N VAL A 37 22.76 28.00 0.44
CA VAL A 37 21.71 27.02 0.69
C VAL A 37 20.43 27.69 0.23
N ARG A 38 19.91 27.30 -0.94
CA ARG A 38 18.58 27.71 -1.36
C ARG A 38 17.63 27.26 -0.24
N PRO A 39 16.75 28.14 0.26
CA PRO A 39 15.79 27.72 1.26
C PRO A 39 14.96 26.56 0.66
N VAL A 40 14.91 25.45 1.36
CA VAL A 40 14.03 24.32 0.98
C VAL A 40 12.61 24.87 1.05
N PRO A 41 11.81 24.78 -0.02
CA PRO A 41 10.44 25.25 0.01
C PRO A 41 9.68 24.57 1.16
N GLU A 42 8.99 25.36 1.97
CA GLU A 42 8.14 24.80 3.02
C GLU A 42 6.98 24.02 2.39
N LEU A 43 6.78 22.78 2.83
CA LEU A 43 5.71 21.94 2.31
C LEU A 43 4.38 22.36 2.91
N VAL A 44 3.55 23.05 2.14
CA VAL A 44 2.19 23.44 2.54
C VAL A 44 1.28 22.24 2.43
N LEU A 45 0.76 21.77 3.57
CA LEU A 45 -0.10 20.59 3.66
C LEU A 45 -1.60 20.98 3.67
N ASP A 46 -2.45 20.00 3.34
CA ASP A 46 -3.92 20.11 3.27
C ASP A 46 -4.36 21.21 2.31
N THR A 47 -3.72 21.26 1.15
CA THR A 47 -3.91 22.29 0.14
C THR A 47 -4.19 21.69 -1.23
N ILE A 48 -4.85 22.50 -2.08
CA ILE A 48 -5.07 22.18 -3.49
C ILE A 48 -4.28 23.22 -4.30
N LEU A 49 -3.21 22.76 -4.96
CA LEU A 49 -2.41 23.58 -5.87
C LEU A 49 -3.17 23.80 -7.19
N ALA A 50 -3.26 25.04 -7.62
CA ALA A 50 -3.93 25.39 -8.87
C ALA A 50 -2.97 25.29 -10.06
N GLY A 51 -3.35 24.61 -11.13
CA GLY A 51 -2.63 24.64 -12.40
C GLY A 51 -2.23 23.28 -12.94
N ASP A 52 -1.24 23.31 -13.84
CA ASP A 52 -0.68 22.11 -14.46
C ASP A 52 0.04 21.22 -13.44
N CYS A 53 -0.17 19.90 -13.53
CA CYS A 53 0.36 18.96 -12.55
C CYS A 53 1.89 18.93 -12.54
N VAL A 54 2.56 18.95 -13.71
CA VAL A 54 4.02 18.92 -13.80
C VAL A 54 4.64 20.17 -13.21
N ALA A 55 4.06 21.35 -13.52
CA ALA A 55 4.50 22.63 -12.98
C ALA A 55 4.33 22.68 -11.45
N ALA A 56 3.18 22.23 -10.95
CA ALA A 56 2.90 22.18 -9.51
C ALA A 56 3.84 21.21 -8.78
N LEU A 57 4.03 19.99 -9.31
CA LEU A 57 4.95 19.01 -8.74
C LEU A 57 6.39 19.54 -8.64
N LYS A 58 6.88 20.27 -9.64
CA LYS A 58 8.20 20.90 -9.61
C LYS A 58 8.41 21.88 -8.45
N SER A 59 7.34 22.45 -7.91
CA SER A 59 7.41 23.34 -6.75
C SER A 59 7.55 22.61 -5.41
N LEU A 60 7.25 21.30 -5.37
CA LEU A 60 7.34 20.49 -4.16
C LEU A 60 8.79 20.05 -3.88
N PRO A 61 9.21 19.98 -2.61
CA PRO A 61 10.54 19.51 -2.23
C PRO A 61 10.72 18.02 -2.54
N ASP A 62 11.97 17.63 -2.78
CA ASP A 62 12.37 16.24 -2.96
C ASP A 62 12.04 15.41 -1.71
N ALA A 63 11.68 14.14 -1.89
CA ALA A 63 11.51 13.16 -0.83
C ALA A 63 10.60 13.66 0.33
N SER A 64 9.47 14.29 -0.01
CA SER A 64 8.52 14.89 0.95
C SER A 64 7.19 14.13 1.07
N ILE A 65 6.88 13.23 0.13
CA ILE A 65 5.59 12.55 -0.02
C ILE A 65 5.70 11.08 0.40
N ASP A 66 4.73 10.61 1.20
CA ASP A 66 4.65 9.23 1.69
C ASP A 66 3.88 8.30 0.74
N LEU A 67 2.83 8.81 0.11
CA LEU A 67 1.97 8.07 -0.81
C LEU A 67 1.54 8.95 -1.97
N VAL A 68 1.60 8.42 -3.19
CA VAL A 68 0.99 9.05 -4.36
C VAL A 68 -0.20 8.20 -4.80
N PHE A 69 -1.37 8.83 -5.02
CA PHE A 69 -2.47 8.25 -5.77
C PHE A 69 -2.69 9.11 -7.02
N ALA A 70 -2.76 8.50 -8.19
CA ALA A 70 -2.91 9.21 -9.45
C ALA A 70 -4.01 8.58 -10.32
N ASP A 71 -4.94 9.43 -10.76
CA ASP A 71 -5.98 9.12 -11.73
C ASP A 71 -5.77 9.99 -12.99
N PRO A 72 -4.71 9.70 -13.80
CA PRO A 72 -4.31 10.55 -14.91
C PRO A 72 -5.36 10.52 -16.04
N PRO A 73 -5.32 11.47 -16.99
CA PRO A 73 -6.08 11.39 -18.23
C PRO A 73 -5.93 10.03 -18.90
N TYR A 74 -7.04 9.48 -19.43
CA TYR A 74 -7.04 8.14 -20.04
C TYR A 74 -6.79 8.17 -21.54
N ASN A 75 -6.80 9.36 -22.16
CA ASN A 75 -6.72 9.55 -23.60
C ASN A 75 -7.80 8.73 -24.34
N LEU A 76 -9.05 8.91 -23.93
CA LEU A 76 -10.18 8.05 -24.33
C LEU A 76 -10.49 8.09 -25.83
N GLN A 77 -10.00 9.03 -26.62
CA GLN A 77 -10.17 9.16 -28.08
C GLN A 77 -11.58 8.75 -28.55
N LEU A 78 -12.62 9.24 -27.88
CA LEU A 78 -14.00 8.95 -28.22
C LEU A 78 -14.39 9.78 -29.43
N GLY A 79 -14.30 9.19 -30.62
CA GLY A 79 -14.76 9.81 -31.87
C GLY A 79 -16.27 9.81 -31.97
N GLY A 80 -16.90 10.97 -31.68
CA GLY A 80 -18.32 11.23 -31.87
C GLY A 80 -19.25 10.73 -30.77
N GLY A 81 -20.38 11.37 -30.60
CA GLY A 81 -21.36 11.15 -29.54
C GLY A 81 -21.83 9.70 -29.44
N LEU A 82 -21.67 9.11 -28.28
CA LEU A 82 -22.25 7.82 -27.93
C LEU A 82 -23.72 8.03 -27.58
N LEU A 83 -24.63 7.32 -28.25
CA LEU A 83 -26.06 7.34 -27.98
C LEU A 83 -26.46 6.07 -27.20
N ARG A 84 -27.36 6.23 -26.24
CA ARG A 84 -28.04 5.09 -25.59
C ARG A 84 -29.10 4.51 -26.54
N PRO A 85 -29.66 3.33 -26.23
CA PRO A 85 -30.73 2.73 -27.03
C PRO A 85 -31.96 3.63 -27.18
N ASP A 86 -32.21 4.52 -26.23
CA ASP A 86 -33.31 5.51 -26.22
C ASP A 86 -32.97 6.81 -26.97
N GLN A 87 -31.84 6.83 -27.72
CA GLN A 87 -31.32 7.97 -28.48
C GLN A 87 -30.78 9.14 -27.61
N SER A 88 -30.79 9.02 -26.30
CA SER A 88 -30.17 10.02 -25.41
C SER A 88 -28.65 9.96 -25.53
N VAL A 89 -28.01 11.14 -25.47
CA VAL A 89 -26.54 11.23 -25.52
C VAL A 89 -25.97 10.62 -24.25
N VAL A 90 -24.96 9.77 -24.40
CA VAL A 90 -24.16 9.32 -23.26
C VAL A 90 -23.25 10.46 -22.87
N ASP A 91 -23.38 10.90 -21.63
CA ASP A 91 -22.43 11.83 -21.01
C ASP A 91 -21.10 11.09 -20.81
N ALA A 92 -20.28 11.08 -21.86
CA ALA A 92 -18.96 10.50 -21.89
C ALA A 92 -17.92 11.60 -21.63
N CYS A 93 -16.76 11.24 -21.09
CA CYS A 93 -15.67 12.18 -20.94
C CYS A 93 -15.11 12.53 -22.32
N ASP A 94 -15.42 13.71 -22.83
CA ASP A 94 -14.88 14.30 -24.06
C ASP A 94 -14.14 15.63 -23.77
N ASP A 95 -13.81 15.84 -22.52
CA ASP A 95 -13.12 17.03 -22.03
C ASP A 95 -11.73 17.20 -22.67
N ALA A 96 -11.34 18.43 -22.96
CA ALA A 96 -10.07 18.78 -23.61
C ALA A 96 -8.85 18.30 -22.82
N TRP A 97 -8.96 18.11 -21.50
CA TRP A 97 -7.87 17.61 -20.67
C TRP A 97 -7.58 16.11 -20.88
N ASP A 98 -8.50 15.34 -21.47
CA ASP A 98 -8.32 13.90 -21.78
C ASP A 98 -7.94 13.65 -23.24
N GLN A 99 -7.64 14.71 -24.02
CA GLN A 99 -7.30 14.59 -25.43
C GLN A 99 -5.83 14.92 -25.70
N PHE A 100 -5.15 14.02 -26.39
CA PHE A 100 -3.75 14.17 -26.80
C PHE A 100 -3.64 13.98 -28.33
N ASP A 101 -2.81 14.79 -28.96
CA ASP A 101 -2.60 14.75 -30.42
C ASP A 101 -2.01 13.42 -30.90
N SER A 102 -1.26 12.73 -30.05
CA SER A 102 -0.64 11.46 -30.37
C SER A 102 -0.31 10.64 -29.10
N PHE A 103 -0.09 9.35 -29.29
CA PHE A 103 0.45 8.52 -28.20
C PHE A 103 1.86 8.97 -27.76
N ALA A 104 2.66 9.53 -28.65
CA ALA A 104 3.97 10.08 -28.27
C ALA A 104 3.82 11.31 -27.33
N ALA A 105 2.84 12.19 -27.59
CA ALA A 105 2.53 13.30 -26.71
C ALA A 105 2.02 12.82 -25.34
N TYR A 106 1.13 11.81 -25.34
CA TYR A 106 0.67 11.19 -24.10
C TYR A 106 1.80 10.54 -23.28
N ASP A 107 2.72 9.85 -23.96
CA ASP A 107 3.88 9.22 -23.30
C ASP A 107 4.83 10.26 -22.73
N ALA A 108 5.09 11.36 -23.44
CA ALA A 108 5.92 12.46 -22.94
C ALA A 108 5.30 13.07 -21.68
N PHE A 109 4.02 13.42 -21.73
CA PHE A 109 3.28 13.89 -20.56
C PHE A 109 3.36 12.90 -19.38
N THR A 110 3.17 11.60 -19.67
CA THR A 110 3.20 10.54 -18.65
C THR A 110 4.58 10.41 -18.01
N ARG A 111 5.65 10.52 -18.80
CA ARG A 111 7.04 10.52 -18.30
C ARG A 111 7.31 11.72 -17.40
N ASP A 112 6.82 12.88 -17.78
CA ASP A 112 7.07 14.13 -17.04
C ASP A 112 6.43 14.08 -15.65
N TRP A 113 5.13 13.79 -15.54
CA TRP A 113 4.49 13.77 -14.22
C TRP A 113 4.94 12.59 -13.36
N LEU A 114 5.19 11.40 -13.93
CA LEU A 114 5.72 10.26 -13.18
C LEU A 114 7.15 10.52 -12.68
N GLY A 115 7.98 11.17 -13.50
CA GLY A 115 9.34 11.57 -13.12
C GLY A 115 9.35 12.51 -11.92
N GLU A 116 8.44 13.51 -11.90
CA GLU A 116 8.28 14.41 -10.78
C GLU A 116 7.68 13.71 -9.56
N CYS A 117 6.69 12.83 -9.71
CA CYS A 117 6.20 12.00 -8.62
C CYS A 117 7.33 11.20 -7.98
N ARG A 118 8.19 10.56 -8.78
CA ARG A 118 9.35 9.81 -8.28
C ARG A 118 10.32 10.67 -7.51
N ARG A 119 10.56 11.92 -7.94
CA ARG A 119 11.43 12.87 -7.25
C ARG A 119 10.90 13.25 -5.87
N VAL A 120 9.61 13.58 -5.78
CA VAL A 120 8.99 14.02 -4.52
C VAL A 120 8.67 12.89 -3.55
N MET A 121 8.59 11.65 -4.01
CA MET A 121 8.39 10.47 -3.16
C MET A 121 9.58 10.24 -2.23
N LYS A 122 9.30 9.97 -0.95
CA LYS A 122 10.29 9.48 0.03
C LYS A 122 10.88 8.12 -0.43
N PRO A 123 12.03 7.67 0.09
CA PRO A 123 12.65 6.40 -0.31
C PRO A 123 11.73 5.17 -0.15
N ASP A 124 10.93 5.14 0.91
CA ASP A 124 9.99 4.04 1.21
C ASP A 124 8.54 4.35 0.81
N ALA A 125 8.30 5.44 0.08
CA ALA A 125 6.98 5.81 -0.43
C ALA A 125 6.51 4.87 -1.55
N THR A 126 5.19 4.79 -1.70
CA THR A 126 4.56 4.03 -2.79
C THR A 126 3.65 4.90 -3.64
N LEU A 127 3.41 4.44 -4.86
CA LEU A 127 2.56 5.09 -5.84
C LEU A 127 1.47 4.11 -6.29
N TRP A 128 0.25 4.62 -6.40
CA TRP A 128 -0.87 3.96 -7.02
C TRP A 128 -1.31 4.75 -8.26
N VAL A 129 -1.38 4.09 -9.40
CA VAL A 129 -1.93 4.69 -10.62
C VAL A 129 -3.10 3.85 -11.09
N ILE A 130 -4.25 4.50 -11.30
CA ILE A 130 -5.43 3.84 -11.85
C ILE A 130 -5.56 4.17 -13.35
N GLY A 131 -6.08 3.24 -14.12
CA GLY A 131 -6.34 3.42 -15.53
C GLY A 131 -7.26 2.37 -16.12
N SER A 132 -7.67 2.60 -17.36
CA SER A 132 -8.41 1.65 -18.17
C SER A 132 -7.50 1.02 -19.23
N TYR A 133 -8.04 0.10 -20.02
CA TYR A 133 -7.32 -0.51 -21.14
C TYR A 133 -6.81 0.49 -22.20
N HIS A 134 -7.26 1.74 -22.16
CA HIS A 134 -6.78 2.77 -23.08
C HIS A 134 -5.37 3.25 -22.75
N ASN A 135 -5.02 3.33 -21.47
CA ASN A 135 -3.79 3.96 -21.03
C ASN A 135 -2.89 3.09 -20.12
N ILE A 136 -3.47 2.17 -19.33
CA ILE A 136 -2.75 1.52 -18.23
C ILE A 136 -1.51 0.74 -18.68
N PHE A 137 -1.55 0.13 -19.87
CA PHE A 137 -0.40 -0.61 -20.40
C PHE A 137 0.76 0.31 -20.76
N ARG A 138 0.47 1.52 -21.31
CA ARG A 138 1.50 2.53 -21.59
C ARG A 138 2.08 3.10 -20.30
N VAL A 139 1.21 3.44 -19.35
CA VAL A 139 1.62 3.91 -18.02
C VAL A 139 2.50 2.85 -17.31
N GLY A 140 2.12 1.58 -17.37
CA GLY A 140 2.89 0.48 -16.79
C GLY A 140 4.29 0.34 -17.40
N ALA A 141 4.41 0.44 -18.73
CA ALA A 141 5.71 0.43 -19.40
C ALA A 141 6.57 1.62 -18.99
N ILE A 142 5.98 2.83 -18.95
CA ILE A 142 6.69 4.06 -18.57
C ILE A 142 7.13 4.01 -17.10
N LEU A 143 6.32 3.47 -16.19
CA LEU A 143 6.71 3.25 -14.79
C LEU A 143 8.00 2.41 -14.72
N GLN A 144 8.06 1.30 -15.44
CA GLN A 144 9.24 0.43 -15.47
C GLN A 144 10.45 1.13 -16.09
N ASP A 145 10.27 1.86 -17.19
CA ASP A 145 11.34 2.63 -17.85
C ASP A 145 11.94 3.71 -16.91
N LEU A 146 11.09 4.33 -16.06
CA LEU A 146 11.52 5.31 -15.07
C LEU A 146 12.14 4.67 -13.81
N GLY A 147 12.17 3.35 -13.72
CA GLY A 147 12.78 2.61 -12.63
C GLY A 147 11.90 2.45 -11.38
N PHE A 148 10.59 2.60 -11.49
CA PHE A 148 9.67 2.19 -10.43
C PHE A 148 9.67 0.66 -10.29
N TRP A 149 9.47 0.16 -9.07
CA TRP A 149 9.33 -1.26 -8.81
C TRP A 149 7.87 -1.62 -8.60
N ILE A 150 7.26 -2.32 -9.58
CA ILE A 150 5.86 -2.74 -9.48
C ILE A 150 5.74 -3.82 -8.40
N LEU A 151 4.88 -3.56 -7.41
CA LEU A 151 4.57 -4.45 -6.29
C LEU A 151 3.39 -5.36 -6.63
N ASN A 152 2.31 -4.79 -7.18
CA ASN A 152 1.14 -5.52 -7.67
C ASN A 152 0.44 -4.75 -8.79
N ASP A 153 -0.28 -5.48 -9.63
CA ASP A 153 -1.44 -5.01 -10.37
C ASP A 153 -2.71 -5.36 -9.59
N ILE A 154 -3.67 -4.46 -9.54
CA ILE A 154 -4.94 -4.66 -8.85
C ILE A 154 -6.07 -4.41 -9.84
N VAL A 155 -6.99 -5.37 -9.95
CA VAL A 155 -8.17 -5.27 -10.78
C VAL A 155 -9.35 -4.80 -9.93
N TRP A 156 -9.81 -3.56 -10.14
CA TRP A 156 -11.07 -3.11 -9.58
C TRP A 156 -12.22 -3.57 -10.46
N ARG A 157 -12.94 -4.61 -10.04
CA ARG A 157 -14.17 -5.10 -10.67
C ARG A 157 -15.34 -4.23 -10.21
N LYS A 158 -16.00 -3.58 -11.17
CA LYS A 158 -17.14 -2.70 -10.93
C LYS A 158 -18.38 -3.54 -10.63
N ALA A 159 -19.05 -3.27 -9.51
CA ALA A 159 -20.28 -3.97 -9.16
C ALA A 159 -21.46 -3.65 -10.12
N ASN A 160 -21.44 -2.45 -10.70
CA ASN A 160 -22.47 -1.90 -11.58
C ASN A 160 -21.88 -1.26 -12.84
N PRO A 161 -21.17 -2.04 -13.70
CA PRO A 161 -20.53 -1.49 -14.90
C PRO A 161 -21.57 -1.01 -15.90
N MET A 162 -21.25 0.08 -16.62
CA MET A 162 -22.09 0.57 -17.69
C MET A 162 -22.06 -0.42 -18.87
N PRO A 163 -23.21 -0.85 -19.41
CA PRO A 163 -23.25 -1.79 -20.54
C PRO A 163 -22.66 -1.19 -21.81
N ASN A 164 -22.18 -2.05 -22.70
CA ASN A 164 -21.78 -1.65 -24.04
C ASN A 164 -23.03 -1.55 -24.93
N PHE A 165 -23.55 -0.35 -25.15
CA PHE A 165 -24.79 -0.11 -25.87
C PHE A 165 -24.77 -0.52 -27.33
N ARG A 166 -23.59 -0.58 -27.99
CA ARG A 166 -23.46 -1.04 -29.38
C ARG A 166 -23.38 -2.55 -29.53
N GLY A 167 -23.22 -3.30 -28.43
CA GLY A 167 -23.16 -4.76 -28.45
C GLY A 167 -21.99 -5.37 -29.25
N ARG A 168 -20.93 -4.58 -29.56
CA ARG A 168 -19.82 -5.01 -30.43
C ARG A 168 -18.56 -5.39 -29.68
N ARG A 169 -18.55 -5.29 -28.34
CA ARG A 169 -17.46 -5.67 -27.45
C ARG A 169 -17.99 -5.93 -26.05
N PHE A 170 -17.18 -6.52 -25.21
CA PHE A 170 -17.54 -6.79 -23.82
C PHE A 170 -17.82 -5.50 -23.06
N THR A 171 -18.66 -5.59 -22.02
CA THR A 171 -18.85 -4.53 -21.04
C THR A 171 -17.52 -4.23 -20.34
N ASN A 172 -17.14 -2.94 -20.23
CA ASN A 172 -15.94 -2.53 -19.50
C ASN A 172 -16.17 -2.64 -17.98
N ALA A 173 -16.05 -3.85 -17.46
CA ALA A 173 -16.43 -4.21 -16.10
C ALA A 173 -15.32 -4.02 -15.06
N HIS A 174 -14.14 -3.52 -15.46
CA HIS A 174 -13.04 -3.29 -14.52
C HIS A 174 -12.16 -2.12 -14.95
N GLU A 175 -11.41 -1.63 -13.98
CA GLU A 175 -10.22 -0.79 -14.18
C GLU A 175 -9.03 -1.46 -13.50
N THR A 176 -7.83 -1.14 -13.96
CA THR A 176 -6.59 -1.69 -13.41
C THR A 176 -5.86 -0.60 -12.64
N MET A 177 -5.34 -0.94 -11.47
CA MET A 177 -4.42 -0.11 -10.73
C MET A 177 -3.05 -0.77 -10.71
N ILE A 178 -2.00 0.03 -10.84
CA ILE A 178 -0.62 -0.40 -10.62
C ILE A 178 -0.15 0.18 -9.29
N TRP A 179 0.28 -0.68 -8.38
CA TRP A 179 0.93 -0.30 -7.14
C TRP A 179 2.43 -0.53 -7.26
N ALA A 180 3.21 0.52 -7.01
CA ALA A 180 4.65 0.49 -7.20
C ALA A 180 5.39 1.23 -6.08
N GLY A 181 6.57 0.73 -5.71
CA GLY A 181 7.56 1.45 -4.92
C GLY A 181 8.39 2.39 -5.80
N ARG A 182 9.06 3.34 -5.18
CA ARG A 182 9.93 4.33 -5.86
C ARG A 182 11.02 3.68 -6.72
N GLY A 183 11.51 2.51 -6.32
CA GLY A 183 12.52 1.73 -7.02
C GLY A 183 12.75 0.37 -6.37
N PRO A 184 13.66 -0.47 -6.87
CA PRO A 184 13.93 -1.81 -6.33
C PRO A 184 14.55 -1.77 -4.92
N GLU A 185 15.07 -0.63 -4.48
CA GLU A 185 15.56 -0.37 -3.13
C GLU A 185 14.45 -0.15 -2.10
N THR A 186 13.22 0.15 -2.52
CA THR A 186 12.06 0.37 -1.65
C THR A 186 11.66 -0.93 -0.95
N LYS A 187 12.07 -1.10 0.30
CA LYS A 187 11.86 -2.37 1.06
C LYS A 187 11.01 -2.20 2.31
N LYS A 188 10.93 -0.97 2.84
CA LYS A 188 10.21 -0.67 4.09
C LYS A 188 8.91 0.09 3.86
N TYR A 189 8.31 -0.09 2.68
CA TYR A 189 7.04 0.54 2.38
C TYR A 189 5.94 0.08 3.33
N THR A 190 5.01 0.97 3.61
CA THR A 190 3.86 0.67 4.46
C THR A 190 2.91 -0.30 3.76
N PHE A 191 2.59 -1.43 4.43
CA PHE A 191 1.52 -2.34 4.02
C PHE A 191 0.88 -3.00 5.24
N HIS A 192 -0.36 -2.64 5.51
CA HIS A 192 -1.09 -3.08 6.70
C HIS A 192 -1.74 -4.46 6.50
N TYR A 193 -0.91 -5.49 6.33
CA TYR A 193 -1.34 -6.85 6.05
C TYR A 193 -2.37 -7.40 7.03
N GLU A 194 -2.15 -7.24 8.33
CA GLU A 194 -3.03 -7.79 9.37
C GLU A 194 -4.38 -7.05 9.42
N ALA A 195 -4.39 -5.73 9.21
CA ALA A 195 -5.63 -4.96 9.14
C ALA A 195 -6.48 -5.36 7.93
N LEU A 196 -5.85 -5.52 6.77
CA LEU A 196 -6.54 -5.97 5.55
C LEU A 196 -7.08 -7.39 5.70
N LYS A 197 -6.33 -8.26 6.36
CA LYS A 197 -6.72 -9.63 6.65
C LYS A 197 -7.90 -9.68 7.63
N ALA A 198 -7.86 -8.90 8.71
CA ALA A 198 -8.95 -8.81 9.68
C ALA A 198 -10.25 -8.31 9.02
N GLY A 199 -10.16 -7.36 8.09
CA GLY A 199 -11.28 -6.88 7.28
C GLY A 199 -11.74 -7.84 6.18
N ASN A 200 -11.09 -9.00 6.00
CA ASN A 200 -11.37 -9.99 4.98
C ASN A 200 -11.53 -11.41 5.58
N GLU A 201 -12.28 -11.54 6.69
CA GLU A 201 -12.59 -12.81 7.36
C GLU A 201 -11.34 -13.63 7.70
N ASP A 202 -10.28 -12.98 8.19
CA ASP A 202 -8.96 -13.57 8.45
C ASP A 202 -8.28 -14.21 7.22
N CYS A 203 -8.77 -13.93 6.02
CA CYS A 203 -8.15 -14.34 4.77
C CYS A 203 -7.27 -13.23 4.18
N GLN A 204 -6.17 -13.58 3.53
CA GLN A 204 -5.32 -12.63 2.84
C GLN A 204 -6.13 -11.82 1.81
N ALA A 205 -5.97 -10.48 1.81
CA ALA A 205 -6.59 -9.62 0.81
C ALA A 205 -6.06 -9.97 -0.59
N ARG A 206 -6.97 -9.96 -1.55
CA ARG A 206 -6.70 -10.33 -2.95
C ARG A 206 -6.51 -9.08 -3.80
N SER A 207 -5.89 -9.23 -4.97
CA SER A 207 -5.69 -8.16 -5.96
C SER A 207 -6.90 -7.93 -6.89
N ASP A 208 -8.03 -8.63 -6.69
CA ASP A 208 -9.28 -8.40 -7.40
C ASP A 208 -10.35 -7.82 -6.45
N TRP A 209 -10.56 -6.51 -6.54
CA TRP A 209 -11.46 -5.79 -5.65
C TRP A 209 -12.84 -5.62 -6.28
N PHE A 210 -13.88 -5.98 -5.58
CA PHE A 210 -15.25 -5.80 -6.02
C PHE A 210 -15.88 -4.62 -5.30
N LEU A 211 -15.98 -3.47 -5.99
CA LEU A 211 -16.50 -2.22 -5.44
C LEU A 211 -17.43 -1.54 -6.44
N PRO A 212 -18.45 -0.81 -5.97
CA PRO A 212 -19.34 -0.05 -6.86
C PRO A 212 -18.61 1.15 -7.47
N LEU A 213 -19.16 1.63 -8.60
CA LEU A 213 -18.86 2.96 -9.10
C LEU A 213 -19.44 4.01 -8.13
N CYS A 214 -18.87 5.22 -8.16
CA CYS A 214 -19.46 6.36 -7.48
C CYS A 214 -20.84 6.66 -8.04
N THR A 215 -21.89 6.51 -7.22
CA THR A 215 -23.30 6.71 -7.60
C THR A 215 -24.10 7.28 -6.43
N GLY A 216 -25.35 7.64 -6.69
CA GLY A 216 -26.28 8.10 -5.65
C GLY A 216 -25.82 9.39 -4.97
N SER A 217 -25.92 9.42 -3.64
CA SER A 217 -25.58 10.58 -2.79
C SER A 217 -24.09 10.87 -2.73
N GLU A 218 -23.23 9.89 -3.00
CA GLU A 218 -21.78 10.08 -3.05
C GLU A 218 -21.34 10.92 -4.26
N ARG A 219 -22.10 10.83 -5.35
CA ARG A 219 -21.77 11.58 -6.56
C ARG A 219 -22.10 13.06 -6.38
N LEU A 220 -21.04 13.87 -6.43
CA LEU A 220 -21.18 15.31 -6.30
C LEU A 220 -21.87 15.92 -7.52
N LYS A 221 -22.66 16.95 -7.26
CA LYS A 221 -23.38 17.72 -8.28
C LYS A 221 -22.89 19.16 -8.27
N ASP A 222 -22.94 19.77 -9.45
CA ASP A 222 -22.72 21.22 -9.62
C ASP A 222 -23.96 22.02 -9.16
N GLU A 223 -23.87 23.33 -9.25
CA GLU A 223 -24.96 24.24 -8.91
C GLU A 223 -26.21 24.04 -9.81
N GLY A 224 -26.04 23.45 -10.99
CA GLY A 224 -27.12 23.10 -11.92
C GLY A 224 -27.72 21.73 -11.71
N GLY A 225 -27.25 20.97 -10.72
CA GLY A 225 -27.71 19.60 -10.43
C GLY A 225 -27.11 18.52 -11.34
N ASN A 226 -26.19 18.87 -12.25
CA ASN A 226 -25.46 17.93 -13.09
C ASN A 226 -24.30 17.28 -12.31
N LYS A 227 -23.67 16.26 -12.89
CA LYS A 227 -22.47 15.68 -12.31
C LYS A 227 -21.35 16.72 -12.24
N ALA A 228 -20.81 16.97 -11.06
CA ALA A 228 -19.69 17.90 -10.88
C ALA A 228 -18.41 17.44 -11.59
N HIS A 229 -18.24 16.12 -11.78
CA HIS A 229 -17.12 15.53 -12.52
C HIS A 229 -17.55 14.22 -13.21
N PRO A 230 -17.19 13.97 -14.47
CA PRO A 230 -17.65 12.81 -15.22
C PRO A 230 -17.13 11.48 -14.63
N THR A 231 -15.92 11.45 -14.10
CA THR A 231 -15.21 10.23 -13.68
C THR A 231 -14.84 10.19 -12.18
N GLN A 232 -15.64 10.83 -11.31
CA GLN A 232 -15.40 10.81 -9.86
C GLN A 232 -15.18 9.38 -9.36
N LYS A 233 -14.05 9.13 -8.66
CA LYS A 233 -13.75 7.84 -8.05
C LYS A 233 -14.50 7.65 -6.73
N PRO A 234 -14.92 6.39 -6.38
CA PRO A 234 -15.63 6.13 -5.14
C PRO A 234 -14.70 6.23 -3.92
N GLU A 235 -15.23 6.73 -2.80
CA GLU A 235 -14.49 6.85 -1.54
C GLU A 235 -13.98 5.48 -1.03
N ALA A 236 -14.79 4.44 -1.19
CA ALA A 236 -14.41 3.08 -0.79
C ALA A 236 -13.12 2.58 -1.44
N LEU A 237 -12.82 3.00 -2.69
CA LEU A 237 -11.58 2.69 -3.38
C LEU A 237 -10.40 3.37 -2.70
N LEU A 238 -10.52 4.68 -2.45
CA LEU A 238 -9.47 5.48 -1.81
C LEU A 238 -9.26 5.07 -0.35
N GLN A 239 -10.33 4.78 0.40
CA GLN A 239 -10.23 4.25 1.76
C GLN A 239 -9.40 2.96 1.79
N LYS A 240 -9.67 2.03 0.88
CA LYS A 240 -8.93 0.76 0.82
C LYS A 240 -7.46 0.97 0.48
N ILE A 241 -7.14 1.88 -0.46
CA ILE A 241 -5.76 2.24 -0.82
C ILE A 241 -5.03 2.87 0.37
N LEU A 242 -5.61 3.91 0.97
CA LEU A 242 -4.97 4.64 2.06
C LEU A 242 -4.81 3.80 3.33
N LEU A 243 -5.81 2.99 3.67
CA LEU A 243 -5.72 2.04 4.79
C LEU A 243 -4.68 0.95 4.55
N ALA A 244 -4.48 0.53 3.31
CA ALA A 244 -3.49 -0.49 2.97
C ALA A 244 -2.05 0.03 3.06
N SER A 245 -1.80 1.26 2.61
CA SER A 245 -0.45 1.71 2.22
C SER A 245 -0.03 3.07 2.80
N SER A 246 -0.69 3.54 3.86
CA SER A 246 -0.30 4.76 4.58
C SER A 246 -0.65 4.72 6.06
N ASN A 247 -0.01 5.57 6.87
CA ASN A 247 -0.28 5.75 8.30
C ASN A 247 -0.99 7.09 8.58
N PRO A 248 -1.69 7.24 9.71
CA PRO A 248 -2.10 8.56 10.17
C PRO A 248 -0.92 9.53 10.22
N GLY A 249 -1.11 10.74 9.70
CA GLY A 249 -0.06 11.76 9.59
C GLY A 249 0.76 11.73 8.30
N ASP A 250 0.76 10.64 7.53
CA ASP A 250 1.44 10.53 6.23
C ASP A 250 0.87 11.55 5.23
N VAL A 251 1.73 12.04 4.34
CA VAL A 251 1.38 12.98 3.27
C VAL A 251 1.01 12.24 2.00
N VAL A 252 -0.24 12.39 1.58
CA VAL A 252 -0.80 11.81 0.35
C VAL A 252 -0.82 12.88 -0.74
N LEU A 253 -0.20 12.61 -1.88
CA LEU A 253 -0.22 13.46 -3.07
C LEU A 253 -1.17 12.88 -4.12
N ASP A 254 -2.01 13.75 -4.69
CA ASP A 254 -2.81 13.42 -5.86
C ASP A 254 -2.60 14.49 -6.95
N PRO A 255 -1.84 14.18 -8.01
CA PRO A 255 -1.55 15.13 -9.09
C PRO A 255 -2.73 15.37 -10.04
N PHE A 256 -3.85 14.65 -9.91
CA PHE A 256 -5.06 14.74 -10.73
C PHE A 256 -6.31 14.77 -9.85
N PHE A 257 -6.42 15.82 -9.03
CA PHE A 257 -7.25 15.83 -7.83
C PHE A 257 -8.77 15.80 -8.09
N GLY A 258 -9.20 16.32 -9.24
CA GLY A 258 -10.61 16.38 -9.60
C GLY A 258 -11.48 17.01 -8.52
N THR A 259 -12.54 16.32 -8.11
CA THR A 259 -13.44 16.74 -7.02
C THR A 259 -12.99 16.35 -5.63
N GLY A 260 -11.71 16.00 -5.44
CA GLY A 260 -11.06 15.86 -4.14
C GLY A 260 -11.42 14.61 -3.34
N THR A 261 -11.74 13.48 -3.99
CA THR A 261 -12.02 12.23 -3.27
C THR A 261 -10.83 11.82 -2.40
N THR A 262 -9.61 11.90 -2.96
CA THR A 262 -8.37 11.57 -2.24
C THR A 262 -8.18 12.43 -1.00
N GLY A 263 -8.36 13.76 -1.11
CA GLY A 263 -8.23 14.67 0.02
C GLY A 263 -9.30 14.48 1.08
N ALA A 264 -10.55 14.21 0.67
CA ALA A 264 -11.64 13.92 1.60
C ALA A 264 -11.36 12.66 2.43
N VAL A 265 -10.93 11.58 1.77
CA VAL A 265 -10.60 10.32 2.44
C VAL A 265 -9.31 10.45 3.27
N ALA A 266 -8.29 11.16 2.79
CA ALA A 266 -7.07 11.45 3.55
C ALA A 266 -7.40 12.16 4.86
N LYS A 267 -8.19 13.25 4.81
CA LYS A 267 -8.65 13.97 6.00
C LYS A 267 -9.47 13.08 6.93
N GLN A 268 -10.42 12.30 6.40
CA GLN A 268 -11.24 11.38 7.18
C GLN A 268 -10.39 10.39 7.99
N LEU A 269 -9.34 9.88 7.38
CA LEU A 269 -8.43 8.88 7.95
C LEU A 269 -7.23 9.50 8.69
N ASN A 270 -7.23 10.81 9.00
CA ASN A 270 -6.15 11.54 9.67
C ASN A 270 -4.81 11.52 8.90
N ARG A 271 -4.84 11.45 7.57
CA ARG A 271 -3.68 11.70 6.71
C ARG A 271 -3.68 13.16 6.28
N ARG A 272 -2.50 13.68 5.94
CA ARG A 272 -2.34 14.99 5.32
C ARG A 272 -2.42 14.80 3.80
N PHE A 273 -2.77 15.85 3.06
CA PHE A 273 -2.86 15.74 1.61
C PHE A 273 -2.29 16.96 0.88
N ILE A 274 -1.91 16.75 -0.37
CA ILE A 274 -1.66 17.78 -1.38
C ILE A 274 -2.36 17.32 -2.65
N GLY A 275 -3.28 18.13 -3.16
CA GLY A 275 -3.93 17.89 -4.44
C GLY A 275 -3.43 18.88 -5.50
N VAL A 276 -3.40 18.46 -6.75
CA VAL A 276 -3.20 19.40 -7.88
C VAL A 276 -4.42 19.33 -8.78
N GLU A 277 -5.01 20.49 -9.07
CA GLU A 277 -6.18 20.56 -9.95
C GLU A 277 -6.15 21.83 -10.81
N ARG A 278 -6.29 21.64 -12.11
CA ARG A 278 -6.26 22.73 -13.07
C ARG A 278 -7.58 23.51 -13.12
N GLU A 279 -8.70 22.78 -13.11
CA GLU A 279 -10.02 23.35 -13.30
C GLU A 279 -10.55 24.02 -12.02
N ALA A 280 -10.82 25.33 -12.10
CA ALA A 280 -11.29 26.11 -10.95
C ALA A 280 -12.64 25.61 -10.39
N ALA A 281 -13.52 25.11 -11.25
CA ALA A 281 -14.82 24.56 -10.86
C ALA A 281 -14.62 23.29 -10.00
N TYR A 282 -13.71 22.40 -10.38
CA TYR A 282 -13.42 21.18 -9.61
C TYR A 282 -12.76 21.51 -8.28
N ARG A 283 -11.83 22.48 -8.24
CA ARG A 283 -11.24 22.95 -6.99
C ARG A 283 -12.28 23.45 -5.99
N LYS A 284 -13.22 24.28 -6.45
CA LYS A 284 -14.31 24.80 -5.59
C LYS A 284 -15.13 23.68 -4.95
N VAL A 285 -15.48 22.65 -5.76
CA VAL A 285 -16.22 21.47 -5.28
C VAL A 285 -15.38 20.66 -4.31
N ALA A 286 -14.10 20.42 -4.61
CA ALA A 286 -13.18 19.69 -3.75
C ALA A 286 -12.97 20.37 -2.39
N GLU A 287 -12.77 21.69 -2.37
CA GLU A 287 -12.64 22.48 -1.13
C GLU A 287 -13.89 22.40 -0.26
N ALA A 288 -15.09 22.51 -0.87
CA ALA A 288 -16.35 22.40 -0.14
C ALA A 288 -16.52 20.99 0.46
N ARG A 289 -16.24 19.94 -0.33
CA ARG A 289 -16.26 18.56 0.11
C ARG A 289 -15.33 18.32 1.29
N ILE A 290 -14.05 18.69 1.15
CA ILE A 290 -13.02 18.44 2.18
C ILE A 290 -13.33 19.23 3.46
N ARG A 291 -13.86 20.46 3.33
CA ARG A 291 -14.28 21.27 4.49
C ARG A 291 -15.34 20.55 5.32
N ALA A 292 -16.28 19.86 4.69
CA ALA A 292 -17.38 19.16 5.34
C ALA A 292 -16.93 17.84 6.01
N VAL A 293 -15.75 17.29 5.69
CA VAL A 293 -15.26 16.04 6.28
C VAL A 293 -14.90 16.23 7.75
N ILE A 294 -15.45 15.36 8.59
CA ILE A 294 -15.06 15.21 10.00
C ILE A 294 -14.06 14.07 10.10
N PRO A 295 -12.82 14.32 10.58
CA PRO A 295 -11.84 13.25 10.80
C PRO A 295 -12.36 12.20 11.79
N LEU A 296 -12.00 10.94 11.57
CA LEU A 296 -12.27 9.87 12.53
C LEU A 296 -11.43 10.03 13.80
N ASP A 297 -11.96 9.54 14.92
CA ASP A 297 -11.21 9.44 16.17
C ASP A 297 -9.92 8.63 15.91
N PRO A 298 -8.72 9.16 16.28
CA PRO A 298 -7.47 8.44 16.14
C PRO A 298 -7.48 7.03 16.75
N ALA A 299 -8.23 6.82 17.82
CA ALA A 299 -8.37 5.50 18.46
C ALA A 299 -8.96 4.43 17.52
N LEU A 300 -9.82 4.84 16.57
CA LEU A 300 -10.41 3.94 15.57
C LEU A 300 -9.42 3.58 14.44
N LEU A 301 -8.33 4.32 14.32
CA LEU A 301 -7.32 4.13 13.27
C LEU A 301 -6.10 3.34 13.74
N ASN A 302 -6.09 2.89 15.01
CA ASN A 302 -5.02 2.06 15.55
C ASN A 302 -4.96 0.74 14.79
N GLN A 303 -3.82 0.49 14.15
CA GLN A 303 -3.60 -0.75 13.40
C GLN A 303 -3.38 -1.92 14.37
N PRO A 304 -3.93 -3.11 14.09
CA PRO A 304 -3.57 -4.31 14.82
C PRO A 304 -2.06 -4.55 14.70
N VAL A 305 -1.39 -4.78 15.81
CA VAL A 305 0.04 -5.15 15.80
C VAL A 305 0.20 -6.44 15.01
N ALA A 306 1.14 -6.46 14.07
CA ALA A 306 1.39 -7.64 13.26
C ALA A 306 1.77 -8.82 14.17
N LYS A 307 1.11 -9.96 14.01
CA LYS A 307 1.44 -11.21 14.77
C LYS A 307 2.92 -11.60 14.68
N ARG A 308 3.64 -11.13 13.65
CA ARG A 308 5.09 -11.33 13.48
C ARG A 308 5.94 -10.54 14.48
N GLU A 309 5.45 -9.42 14.99
CA GLU A 309 6.14 -8.56 15.96
C GLU A 309 5.85 -8.94 17.41
N GLU A 310 4.84 -9.79 17.62
CA GLU A 310 4.57 -10.33 18.94
C GLU A 310 5.69 -11.29 19.38
N PRO A 311 6.14 -11.23 20.65
CA PRO A 311 7.14 -12.15 21.16
C PRO A 311 6.74 -13.61 20.92
N ARG A 312 7.69 -14.41 20.44
CA ARG A 312 7.47 -15.85 20.28
C ARG A 312 7.34 -16.49 21.64
N VAL A 313 6.22 -17.15 21.91
CA VAL A 313 5.97 -17.89 23.13
C VAL A 313 5.94 -19.37 22.78
N ALA A 314 6.82 -20.16 23.41
CA ALA A 314 6.80 -21.60 23.27
C ALA A 314 5.60 -22.20 24.05
N PHE A 315 5.06 -23.35 23.61
CA PHE A 315 3.96 -24.00 24.34
C PHE A 315 4.37 -24.38 25.76
N ALA A 316 5.65 -24.79 25.96
CA ALA A 316 6.21 -25.07 27.26
C ALA A 316 6.08 -23.92 28.27
N SER A 317 6.15 -22.66 27.78
CA SER A 317 5.99 -21.47 28.62
C SER A 317 4.63 -21.36 29.30
N LEU A 318 3.58 -21.99 28.74
CA LEU A 318 2.29 -22.11 29.43
C LEU A 318 2.35 -22.98 30.65
N ILE A 319 3.18 -24.05 30.62
CA ILE A 319 3.39 -24.96 31.71
C ILE A 319 4.26 -24.29 32.78
N GLU A 320 5.37 -23.67 32.38
CA GLU A 320 6.28 -22.91 33.24
C GLU A 320 5.54 -21.77 34.00
N ALA A 321 4.61 -21.09 33.32
CA ALA A 321 3.78 -20.06 33.94
C ALA A 321 2.59 -20.58 34.77
N GLY A 322 2.42 -21.90 34.87
CA GLY A 322 1.34 -22.55 35.62
C GLY A 322 -0.06 -22.39 34.99
N LEU A 323 -0.15 -21.93 33.73
CA LEU A 323 -1.41 -21.76 33.02
C LEU A 323 -2.01 -23.06 32.50
N ILE A 324 -1.16 -24.07 32.23
CA ILE A 324 -1.55 -25.44 31.88
C ILE A 324 -0.72 -26.40 32.73
N ARG A 325 -1.37 -27.42 33.26
CA ARG A 325 -0.66 -28.46 34.03
C ARG A 325 -0.28 -29.63 33.14
N PRO A 326 0.87 -30.31 33.38
CA PRO A 326 1.14 -31.60 32.80
C PRO A 326 -0.01 -32.57 33.09
N GLY A 327 -0.40 -33.39 32.11
CA GLY A 327 -1.55 -34.26 32.18
C GLY A 327 -2.89 -33.63 31.79
N ALA A 328 -2.93 -32.31 31.59
CA ALA A 328 -4.14 -31.64 31.06
C ALA A 328 -4.51 -32.19 29.68
N VAL A 329 -5.83 -32.28 29.41
CA VAL A 329 -6.36 -32.78 28.16
C VAL A 329 -6.77 -31.56 27.28
N LEU A 330 -6.17 -31.51 26.12
CA LEU A 330 -6.56 -30.56 25.06
C LEU A 330 -7.56 -31.25 24.13
N THR A 331 -8.48 -30.46 23.55
CA THR A 331 -9.46 -30.99 22.60
C THR A 331 -9.70 -29.98 21.44
N ASP A 332 -10.30 -30.44 20.33
CA ASP A 332 -10.84 -29.53 19.31
C ASP A 332 -12.21 -28.97 19.75
N THR A 333 -12.71 -27.94 19.07
CA THR A 333 -14.01 -27.30 19.38
C THR A 333 -15.20 -28.28 19.41
N LYS A 334 -15.12 -29.36 18.65
CA LYS A 334 -16.16 -30.40 18.56
C LYS A 334 -15.89 -31.61 19.46
N ARG A 335 -14.83 -31.57 20.26
CA ARG A 335 -14.39 -32.64 21.16
C ARG A 335 -14.16 -34.01 20.47
N ARG A 336 -13.81 -34.00 19.17
CA ARG A 336 -13.56 -35.21 18.38
C ARG A 336 -12.12 -35.74 18.51
N HIS A 337 -11.18 -34.82 18.78
CA HIS A 337 -9.77 -35.11 18.92
C HIS A 337 -9.28 -34.69 20.29
N THR A 338 -8.48 -35.50 20.93
CA THR A 338 -7.89 -35.19 22.23
C THR A 338 -6.37 -35.40 22.21
N ALA A 339 -5.67 -34.63 23.03
CA ALA A 339 -4.25 -34.81 23.28
C ALA A 339 -3.90 -34.46 24.71
N THR A 340 -2.96 -35.18 25.31
CA THR A 340 -2.52 -34.98 26.70
C THR A 340 -1.21 -34.20 26.73
N VAL A 341 -1.14 -33.20 27.58
CA VAL A 341 0.03 -32.31 27.76
C VAL A 341 1.10 -33.04 28.56
N ARG A 342 2.34 -33.01 28.07
CA ARG A 342 3.54 -33.58 28.72
C ARG A 342 4.31 -32.49 29.48
N PRO A 343 5.11 -32.89 30.50
CA PRO A 343 5.97 -31.96 31.24
C PRO A 343 7.02 -31.24 30.39
N ASP A 344 7.44 -31.85 29.26
CA ASP A 344 8.44 -31.31 28.35
C ASP A 344 7.87 -30.29 27.31
N GLY A 345 6.62 -29.91 27.42
CA GLY A 345 5.97 -28.99 26.47
C GLY A 345 5.55 -29.64 25.16
N GLN A 346 5.63 -30.98 25.05
CA GLN A 346 5.03 -31.71 23.95
C GLN A 346 3.62 -32.20 24.34
N ILE A 347 2.85 -32.69 23.37
CA ILE A 347 1.55 -33.32 23.62
C ILE A 347 1.52 -34.73 23.01
N ILE A 348 0.69 -35.60 23.56
CA ILE A 348 0.43 -36.96 23.04
C ILE A 348 -0.99 -36.99 22.46
N GLY A 349 -1.10 -37.31 21.19
CA GLY A 349 -2.39 -37.58 20.51
C GLY A 349 -2.22 -38.81 19.60
N ASN A 350 -3.22 -39.70 19.58
CA ASN A 350 -3.18 -40.97 18.84
C ASN A 350 -1.88 -41.80 19.11
N ALA A 351 -1.46 -41.84 20.38
CA ALA A 351 -0.22 -42.53 20.82
C ALA A 351 1.10 -41.95 20.22
N ILE A 352 1.05 -40.79 19.57
CA ILE A 352 2.22 -40.12 18.98
C ILE A 352 2.53 -38.87 19.79
N VAL A 353 3.84 -38.66 20.03
CA VAL A 353 4.37 -37.48 20.74
C VAL A 353 4.85 -36.45 19.74
N GLY A 354 4.54 -35.17 20.01
CA GLY A 354 5.01 -34.07 19.18
C GLY A 354 4.55 -32.71 19.64
N SER A 355 4.87 -31.67 18.83
CA SER A 355 4.40 -30.32 19.11
C SER A 355 2.89 -30.21 18.91
N ILE A 356 2.29 -29.15 19.49
CA ILE A 356 0.86 -28.82 19.29
C ILE A 356 0.48 -28.72 17.81
N HIS A 357 1.40 -28.24 16.95
CA HIS A 357 1.17 -28.13 15.50
C HIS A 357 1.21 -29.50 14.82
N LYS A 358 2.24 -30.34 15.14
CA LYS A 358 2.42 -31.65 14.54
C LYS A 358 1.26 -32.59 14.90
N ILE A 359 0.88 -32.65 16.16
CA ILE A 359 -0.22 -33.51 16.59
C ILE A 359 -1.56 -33.00 16.09
N GLY A 360 -1.79 -31.66 16.06
CA GLY A 360 -2.99 -31.08 15.48
C GLY A 360 -3.15 -31.39 13.98
N ALA A 361 -2.07 -31.37 13.20
CA ALA A 361 -2.09 -31.77 11.81
C ALA A 361 -2.41 -33.26 11.64
N LEU A 362 -1.71 -34.12 12.45
CA LEU A 362 -1.84 -35.56 12.38
C LEU A 362 -3.27 -36.07 12.69
N VAL A 363 -3.89 -35.57 13.76
CA VAL A 363 -5.24 -35.99 14.14
C VAL A 363 -6.32 -35.57 13.14
N GLN A 364 -6.06 -34.53 12.36
CA GLN A 364 -6.94 -34.05 11.28
C GLN A 364 -6.62 -34.70 9.91
N GLY A 365 -5.51 -35.42 9.78
CA GLY A 365 -5.06 -35.92 8.47
C GLY A 365 -4.60 -34.82 7.52
N LEU A 366 -4.12 -33.66 8.04
CA LEU A 366 -3.71 -32.50 7.26
C LEU A 366 -2.17 -32.36 7.22
N PRO A 367 -1.61 -31.74 6.18
CA PRO A 367 -0.16 -31.53 6.06
C PRO A 367 0.38 -30.50 7.07
N ALA A 368 -0.45 -29.60 7.57
CA ALA A 368 -0.10 -28.58 8.55
C ALA A 368 -1.31 -28.17 9.39
N CYS A 369 -1.06 -27.66 10.61
CA CYS A 369 -2.08 -27.15 11.51
C CYS A 369 -1.52 -26.01 12.36
N ASN A 370 -2.31 -24.99 12.61
CA ASN A 370 -2.01 -24.02 13.67
C ASN A 370 -2.51 -24.58 15.01
N GLY A 371 -1.65 -25.25 15.76
CA GLY A 371 -2.02 -25.87 17.02
C GLY A 371 -2.50 -24.89 18.09
N TRP A 372 -2.13 -23.61 18.03
CA TRP A 372 -2.59 -22.60 18.98
C TRP A 372 -4.08 -22.32 18.88
N THR A 373 -4.61 -22.28 17.66
CA THR A 373 -6.03 -22.05 17.40
C THR A 373 -6.86 -23.33 17.33
N PHE A 374 -6.22 -24.46 17.03
CA PHE A 374 -6.90 -25.76 16.94
C PHE A 374 -7.18 -26.37 18.30
N TRP A 375 -6.20 -26.35 19.22
CA TRP A 375 -6.34 -26.95 20.53
C TRP A 375 -7.04 -25.99 21.51
N HIS A 376 -7.95 -26.55 22.26
CA HIS A 376 -8.72 -25.87 23.30
C HIS A 376 -8.51 -26.59 24.63
N ILE A 377 -8.60 -25.83 25.70
CA ILE A 377 -8.62 -26.35 27.07
C ILE A 377 -9.94 -25.97 27.73
N GLU A 378 -10.46 -26.87 28.55
CA GLU A 378 -11.67 -26.58 29.35
C GLU A 378 -11.26 -25.89 30.64
N THR A 379 -11.79 -24.70 30.87
CA THR A 379 -11.57 -23.93 32.11
C THR A 379 -12.94 -23.45 32.62
N ASN A 380 -13.26 -23.80 33.85
CA ASN A 380 -14.55 -23.45 34.49
C ASN A 380 -15.77 -23.84 33.64
N GLY A 381 -15.73 -25.00 32.99
CA GLY A 381 -16.82 -25.51 32.16
C GLY A 381 -16.92 -24.89 30.75
N ALA A 382 -16.04 -23.96 30.39
CA ALA A 382 -15.98 -23.35 29.05
C ALA A 382 -14.73 -23.79 28.30
N LEU A 383 -14.89 -24.11 27.03
CA LEU A 383 -13.78 -24.36 26.11
C LEU A 383 -13.20 -23.05 25.61
N GLN A 384 -11.88 -22.87 25.76
CA GLN A 384 -11.14 -21.73 25.23
C GLN A 384 -9.93 -22.18 24.43
N PRO A 385 -9.57 -21.50 23.32
CA PRO A 385 -8.36 -21.79 22.57
C PRO A 385 -7.12 -21.59 23.46
N ILE A 386 -6.11 -22.45 23.35
CA ILE A 386 -4.85 -22.24 24.08
C ILE A 386 -4.11 -20.96 23.65
N ASP A 387 -4.47 -20.37 22.53
CA ASP A 387 -3.98 -19.07 22.07
C ASP A 387 -4.31 -17.92 23.04
N THR A 388 -5.44 -17.99 23.75
CA THR A 388 -5.79 -17.01 24.80
C THR A 388 -4.80 -17.00 25.94
N LEU A 389 -4.31 -18.20 26.34
CA LEU A 389 -3.28 -18.35 27.37
C LEU A 389 -1.93 -17.83 26.87
N ARG A 390 -1.62 -18.02 25.59
CA ARG A 390 -0.44 -17.44 24.97
C ARG A 390 -0.47 -15.90 25.02
N ALA A 391 -1.62 -15.31 24.72
CA ALA A 391 -1.80 -13.86 24.80
C ALA A 391 -1.60 -13.33 26.23
N GLU A 392 -1.95 -14.10 27.26
CA GLU A 392 -1.69 -13.73 28.66
C GLU A 392 -0.19 -13.68 28.97
N ILE A 393 0.59 -14.65 28.49
CA ILE A 393 2.07 -14.61 28.64
C ILE A 393 2.66 -13.38 27.95
N ARG A 394 2.21 -13.07 26.73
CA ARG A 394 2.68 -11.88 26.00
C ARG A 394 2.40 -10.59 26.77
N LYS A 395 1.23 -10.46 27.38
CA LYS A 395 0.92 -9.32 28.24
C LYS A 395 1.89 -9.23 29.44
N ARG A 396 2.22 -10.34 30.06
CA ARG A 396 3.18 -10.38 31.16
C ARG A 396 4.60 -9.99 30.69
N MET A 397 5.01 -10.45 29.52
CA MET A 397 6.31 -10.09 28.91
C MET A 397 6.39 -8.60 28.50
N ALA A 398 5.28 -7.97 28.18
CA ALA A 398 5.22 -6.54 27.83
C ALA A 398 5.14 -5.61 29.06
N ALA A 399 4.80 -6.15 30.23
CA ALA A 399 4.65 -5.42 31.48
C ALA A 399 5.90 -5.45 32.38
N GLY A 400 6.89 -6.29 32.06
CA GLY A 400 8.17 -6.40 32.77
C GLY A 400 9.33 -5.92 31.92
#